data_6a9a3ee68f3c8e54933c885b54e39b24
#
_entry.id   6a9a3ee68f3c8e54933c885b54e39b24
#
_cell.length_a   1.000
_cell.length_b   1.000
_cell.length_c   1.000
_cell.angle_alpha   90.00
_cell.angle_beta   90.00
_cell.angle_gamma   90.00
#
_symmetry.space_group_name_H-M   'P 1'
#
loop_
_entity.id
_entity.type
_entity.pdbx_description
1 polymer ?
#
loop_
_entity_poly.entity_id
_entity_poly.type
_entity_poly.pdbx_seq_one_letter_code
_entity_poly.pdbx_strand_id
1 'polypeptide(L)'
;MSAPEIRVPRAPGQATIVRPRMTARERLTRIIQRRELLVGMVRNELKIKYKNSVLGFAWSLLNPLLYLVVFYIAFTIILGSGIPAFPIWLLSGLLVWNLFSTGLGAATGSVVANSGLVKKVSFPREILPLAAVGSMLVHFFLQSGVLF
;
A
#
# COMPACT_ATOMS: atom_id res chain seq x y z
N MET A 1 -0.57 -44.33 30.82
CA MET A 1 -1.29 -43.32 31.63
C MET A 1 -1.69 -42.20 30.68
N SER A 2 -2.90 -42.30 30.10
CA SER A 2 -3.46 -41.29 29.17
C SER A 2 -4.12 -40.19 30.00
N ALA A 3 -3.75 -38.94 29.68
CA ALA A 3 -4.31 -37.76 30.32
C ALA A 3 -5.83 -37.67 30.05
N PRO A 4 -6.65 -37.24 31.00
CA PRO A 4 -8.07 -37.10 30.82
C PRO A 4 -8.37 -35.91 29.87
N GLU A 5 -9.08 -36.18 28.80
CA GLU A 5 -9.65 -35.19 27.91
C GLU A 5 -10.67 -34.31 28.60
N ILE A 6 -10.33 -33.10 28.95
CA ILE A 6 -11.27 -32.12 29.52
C ILE A 6 -12.25 -31.70 28.43
N ARG A 7 -13.40 -32.37 28.33
CA ARG A 7 -14.53 -31.89 27.53
C ARG A 7 -15.11 -30.64 28.18
N VAL A 8 -14.79 -29.48 27.64
CA VAL A 8 -15.49 -28.26 28.01
C VAL A 8 -16.93 -28.35 27.46
N PRO A 9 -17.96 -28.29 28.32
CA PRO A 9 -19.34 -28.33 27.87
C PRO A 9 -19.63 -27.10 27.02
N ARG A 10 -19.92 -27.29 25.75
CA ARG A 10 -20.44 -26.24 24.88
C ARG A 10 -21.85 -25.90 25.32
N ALA A 11 -22.07 -24.67 25.80
CA ALA A 11 -23.41 -24.19 26.16
C ALA A 11 -24.34 -24.30 24.91
N PRO A 12 -25.54 -24.90 25.06
CA PRO A 12 -26.53 -24.98 24.00
C PRO A 12 -27.03 -23.55 23.71
N GLY A 13 -26.69 -22.98 22.55
CA GLY A 13 -27.24 -21.69 22.13
C GLY A 13 -26.27 -20.70 21.49
N GLN A 14 -24.98 -20.99 21.38
CA GLN A 14 -24.09 -20.17 20.55
C GLN A 14 -24.29 -20.54 19.08
N ALA A 15 -25.36 -20.01 18.49
CA ALA A 15 -25.50 -19.98 17.04
C ALA A 15 -24.28 -19.25 16.48
N THR A 16 -23.37 -19.97 15.83
CA THR A 16 -22.33 -19.39 15.03
C THR A 16 -23.03 -18.59 13.94
N ILE A 17 -23.11 -17.27 14.12
CA ILE A 17 -23.67 -16.37 13.11
C ILE A 17 -22.70 -16.45 11.93
N VAL A 18 -22.96 -17.39 11.02
CA VAL A 18 -22.30 -17.44 9.73
C VAL A 18 -22.79 -16.21 8.96
N ARG A 19 -22.02 -15.13 9.06
CA ARG A 19 -22.31 -13.93 8.26
C ARG A 19 -22.26 -14.35 6.79
N PRO A 20 -23.32 -14.13 6.01
CA PRO A 20 -23.34 -14.51 4.60
C PRO A 20 -22.13 -13.89 3.90
N ARG A 21 -21.46 -14.69 3.09
CA ARG A 21 -20.31 -14.23 2.27
C ARG A 21 -20.82 -13.09 1.37
N MET A 22 -20.43 -11.88 1.70
CA MET A 22 -20.79 -10.72 0.88
C MET A 22 -20.24 -10.88 -0.52
N THR A 23 -21.08 -10.61 -1.51
CA THR A 23 -20.70 -10.61 -2.92
C THR A 23 -19.67 -9.49 -3.17
N ALA A 24 -18.78 -9.68 -4.14
CA ALA A 24 -17.75 -8.66 -4.47
C ALA A 24 -18.37 -7.29 -4.79
N ARG A 25 -19.54 -7.28 -5.41
CA ARG A 25 -20.31 -6.05 -5.69
C ARG A 25 -20.74 -5.30 -4.41
N GLU A 26 -21.25 -6.02 -3.42
CA GLU A 26 -21.67 -5.42 -2.15
C GLU A 26 -20.48 -4.83 -1.38
N ARG A 27 -19.32 -5.46 -1.47
CA ARG A 27 -18.06 -4.93 -0.89
C ARG A 27 -17.64 -3.65 -1.57
N LEU A 28 -17.62 -3.62 -2.91
CA LEU A 28 -17.31 -2.43 -3.70
C LEU A 28 -18.27 -1.28 -3.39
N THR A 29 -19.57 -1.55 -3.35
CA THR A 29 -20.57 -0.51 -3.03
C THR A 29 -20.35 0.08 -1.65
N ARG A 30 -20.04 -0.74 -0.64
CA ARG A 30 -19.71 -0.26 0.71
C ARG A 30 -18.43 0.58 0.77
N ILE A 31 -17.42 0.22 -0.02
CA ILE A 31 -16.17 1.00 -0.11
C ILE A 31 -16.46 2.36 -0.72
N ILE A 32 -17.23 2.40 -1.81
CA ILE A 32 -17.63 3.64 -2.49
C ILE A 32 -18.48 4.53 -1.58
N GLN A 33 -19.42 3.96 -0.84
CA GLN A 33 -20.22 4.70 0.13
C GLN A 33 -19.39 5.29 1.27
N ARG A 34 -18.25 4.68 1.60
CA ARG A 34 -17.32 5.15 2.63
C ARG A 34 -16.06 5.80 2.06
N ARG A 35 -16.15 6.35 0.85
CA ARG A 35 -15.03 7.03 0.17
C ARG A 35 -14.37 8.12 1.02
N GLU A 36 -15.13 8.81 1.85
CA GLU A 36 -14.60 9.83 2.76
C GLU A 36 -13.63 9.23 3.78
N LEU A 37 -13.95 8.05 4.34
CA LEU A 37 -13.04 7.32 5.22
C LEU A 37 -11.77 6.88 4.48
N LEU A 38 -11.91 6.38 3.26
CA LEU A 38 -10.77 5.97 2.43
C LEU A 38 -9.84 7.15 2.14
N VAL A 39 -10.40 8.27 1.67
CA VAL A 39 -9.64 9.49 1.38
C VAL A 39 -9.00 10.04 2.67
N GLY A 40 -9.74 10.04 3.78
CA GLY A 40 -9.21 10.45 5.08
C GLY A 40 -8.01 9.60 5.51
N MET A 41 -8.08 8.28 5.33
CA MET A 41 -6.98 7.36 5.63
C MET A 41 -5.78 7.56 4.71
N VAL A 42 -6.00 7.70 3.39
CA VAL A 42 -4.93 8.02 2.42
C VAL A 42 -4.23 9.33 2.81
N ARG A 43 -5.01 10.37 3.13
CA ARG A 43 -4.46 11.66 3.58
C ARG A 43 -3.67 11.52 4.88
N ASN A 44 -4.15 10.70 5.80
CA ASN A 44 -3.45 10.45 7.07
C ASN A 44 -2.13 9.70 6.85
N GLU A 45 -2.12 8.66 6.00
CA GLU A 45 -0.90 7.93 5.62
C GLU A 45 0.14 8.87 5.00
N LEU A 46 -0.27 9.72 4.06
CA LEU A 46 0.59 10.73 3.47
C LEU A 46 1.12 11.73 4.51
N LYS A 47 0.24 12.18 5.42
CA LYS A 47 0.61 13.12 6.47
C LYS A 47 1.63 12.54 7.46
N ILE A 48 1.45 11.27 7.86
CA ILE A 48 2.38 10.57 8.74
C ILE A 48 3.76 10.43 8.06
N LYS A 49 3.77 10.07 6.77
CA LYS A 49 5.00 9.88 6.00
C LYS A 49 5.82 11.16 5.87
N TYR A 50 5.16 12.33 5.83
CA TYR A 50 5.84 13.61 5.61
C TYR A 50 5.94 14.51 6.85
N LYS A 51 5.27 14.18 7.96
CA LYS A 51 5.13 15.07 9.14
C LYS A 51 6.45 15.40 9.84
N ASN A 52 7.45 14.54 9.78
CA ASN A 52 8.70 14.69 10.54
C ASN A 52 9.95 14.93 9.66
N SER A 53 9.76 15.30 8.40
CA SER A 53 10.88 15.48 7.50
C SER A 53 10.83 16.85 6.84
N VAL A 54 11.81 17.69 7.13
CA VAL A 54 11.97 19.02 6.51
C VAL A 54 12.10 18.91 4.99
N LEU A 55 12.66 17.82 4.49
CA LEU A 55 12.80 17.47 3.07
C LEU A 55 11.78 16.41 2.60
N GLY A 56 10.80 16.01 3.44
CA GLY A 56 9.97 14.83 3.28
C GLY A 56 9.54 14.48 1.86
N PHE A 57 8.85 15.39 1.19
CA PHE A 57 8.42 15.21 -0.18
C PHE A 57 9.59 15.28 -1.18
N ALA A 58 10.51 16.24 -1.00
CA ALA A 58 11.68 16.39 -1.86
C ALA A 58 12.57 15.15 -1.84
N TRP A 59 12.70 14.46 -0.70
CA TRP A 59 13.43 13.20 -0.60
C TRP A 59 12.83 12.09 -1.45
N SER A 60 11.51 12.02 -1.55
CA SER A 60 10.84 11.02 -2.38
C SER A 60 11.04 11.24 -3.88
N LEU A 61 11.32 12.48 -4.29
CA LEU A 61 11.67 12.83 -5.66
C LEU A 61 13.17 12.69 -5.93
N LEU A 62 14.00 12.93 -4.92
CA LEU A 62 15.45 12.82 -5.04
C LEU A 62 15.90 11.38 -5.36
N ASN A 63 15.25 10.38 -4.79
CA ASN A 63 15.57 8.98 -5.07
C ASN A 63 15.45 8.61 -6.56
N PRO A 64 14.30 8.84 -7.24
CA PRO A 64 14.20 8.58 -8.68
C PRO A 64 15.21 9.40 -9.50
N LEU A 65 15.48 10.64 -9.12
CA LEU A 65 16.49 11.48 -9.79
C LEU A 65 17.90 10.91 -9.65
N LEU A 66 18.27 10.44 -8.47
CA LEU A 66 19.56 9.78 -8.26
C LEU A 66 19.70 8.51 -9.08
N TYR A 67 18.65 7.68 -9.13
CA TYR A 67 18.61 6.51 -10.01
C TYR A 67 18.79 6.91 -11.48
N LEU A 68 18.10 7.94 -11.93
CA LEU A 68 18.23 8.43 -13.31
C LEU A 68 19.67 8.84 -13.62
N VAL A 69 20.32 9.61 -12.72
CA VAL A 69 21.71 10.04 -12.90
C VAL A 69 22.65 8.83 -12.93
N VAL A 70 22.53 7.91 -11.98
CA VAL A 70 23.38 6.72 -11.89
C VAL A 70 23.22 5.84 -13.14
N PHE A 71 22.00 5.57 -13.57
CA PHE A 71 21.74 4.77 -14.75
C PHE A 71 22.13 5.49 -16.04
N TYR A 72 21.98 6.80 -16.10
CA TYR A 72 22.47 7.59 -17.25
C TYR A 72 23.99 7.43 -17.40
N ILE A 73 24.74 7.62 -16.31
CA ILE A 73 26.20 7.44 -16.34
C ILE A 73 26.57 5.99 -16.71
N ALA A 74 25.95 5.01 -16.07
CA ALA A 74 26.27 3.61 -16.28
C ALA A 74 25.99 3.15 -17.73
N PHE A 75 24.83 3.44 -18.25
CA PHE A 75 24.40 2.89 -19.55
C PHE A 75 24.74 3.77 -20.73
N THR A 76 24.76 5.08 -20.57
CA THR A 76 25.06 5.99 -21.69
C THR A 76 26.55 6.25 -21.80
N ILE A 77 27.24 6.50 -20.67
CA ILE A 77 28.65 6.90 -20.69
C ILE A 77 29.57 5.67 -20.64
N ILE A 78 29.33 4.73 -19.70
CA ILE A 78 30.25 3.60 -19.48
C ILE A 78 29.98 2.48 -20.50
N LEU A 79 28.74 2.05 -20.69
CA LEU A 79 28.39 0.97 -21.60
C LEU A 79 28.20 1.42 -23.05
N GLY A 80 28.03 2.71 -23.31
CA GLY A 80 27.83 3.23 -24.68
C GLY A 80 26.62 2.60 -25.39
N SER A 81 25.51 2.39 -24.68
CA SER A 81 24.38 1.56 -25.15
C SER A 81 23.72 2.04 -26.44
N GLY A 82 23.99 3.28 -26.90
CA GLY A 82 23.47 3.82 -28.15
C GLY A 82 21.94 3.93 -28.24
N ILE A 83 21.22 3.52 -27.22
CA ILE A 83 19.75 3.55 -27.16
C ILE A 83 19.31 4.95 -26.76
N PRO A 84 18.60 5.69 -27.61
CA PRO A 84 18.15 7.03 -27.27
C PRO A 84 17.17 6.97 -26.08
N ALA A 85 17.35 7.90 -25.14
CA ALA A 85 16.51 8.04 -23.94
C ALA A 85 16.39 6.77 -23.05
N PHE A 86 17.37 5.85 -23.12
CA PHE A 86 17.38 4.61 -22.31
C PHE A 86 17.17 4.85 -20.80
N PRO A 87 17.78 5.88 -20.16
CA PRO A 87 17.57 6.13 -18.74
C PRO A 87 16.11 6.45 -18.39
N ILE A 88 15.40 7.14 -19.25
CA ILE A 88 13.97 7.48 -19.05
C ILE A 88 13.12 6.20 -19.18
N TRP A 89 13.41 5.36 -20.15
CA TRP A 89 12.78 4.05 -20.34
C TRP A 89 12.96 3.17 -19.09
N LEU A 90 14.20 3.07 -18.63
CA LEU A 90 14.53 2.28 -17.45
C LEU A 90 13.85 2.83 -16.18
N LEU A 91 13.87 4.15 -16.00
CA LEU A 91 13.25 4.80 -14.85
C LEU A 91 11.73 4.59 -14.83
N SER A 92 11.06 4.67 -15.98
CA SER A 92 9.61 4.40 -16.07
C SER A 92 9.27 2.98 -15.60
N GLY A 93 10.05 1.98 -16.00
CA GLY A 93 9.91 0.60 -15.56
C GLY A 93 10.17 0.43 -14.05
N LEU A 94 11.22 1.09 -13.54
CA LEU A 94 11.54 1.07 -12.11
C LEU A 94 10.47 1.74 -11.25
N LEU A 95 9.84 2.81 -11.71
CA LEU A 95 8.74 3.46 -10.99
C LEU A 95 7.53 2.53 -10.85
N VAL A 96 7.16 1.83 -11.94
CA VAL A 96 6.06 0.85 -11.91
C VAL A 96 6.40 -0.32 -10.99
N TRP A 97 7.62 -0.85 -11.10
CA TRP A 97 8.09 -1.92 -10.22
C TRP A 97 8.08 -1.51 -8.75
N ASN A 98 8.53 -0.30 -8.46
CA ASN A 98 8.56 0.23 -7.10
C ASN A 98 7.14 0.42 -6.54
N LEU A 99 6.21 0.93 -7.34
CA LEU A 99 4.80 1.01 -6.97
C LEU A 99 4.24 -0.38 -6.61
N PHE A 100 4.51 -1.39 -7.45
CA PHE A 100 4.01 -2.74 -7.22
C PHE A 100 4.61 -3.34 -5.94
N SER A 101 5.93 -3.35 -5.79
CA SER A 101 6.62 -3.99 -4.68
C SER A 101 6.32 -3.31 -3.33
N THR A 102 6.40 -1.98 -3.28
CA THR A 102 6.11 -1.23 -2.05
C THR A 102 4.61 -1.20 -1.74
N GLY A 103 3.76 -1.09 -2.75
CA GLY A 103 2.30 -1.13 -2.61
C GLY A 103 1.82 -2.47 -2.05
N LEU A 104 2.36 -3.58 -2.56
CA LEU A 104 2.05 -4.93 -2.06
C LEU A 104 2.50 -5.11 -0.61
N GLY A 105 3.73 -4.69 -0.28
CA GLY A 105 4.25 -4.73 1.09
C GLY A 105 3.43 -3.87 2.06
N ALA A 106 3.07 -2.66 1.66
CA ALA A 106 2.23 -1.77 2.46
C ALA A 106 0.81 -2.33 2.66
N ALA A 107 0.21 -2.91 1.62
CA ALA A 107 -1.12 -3.51 1.70
C ALA A 107 -1.15 -4.69 2.67
N THR A 108 -0.18 -5.59 2.58
CA THR A 108 -0.09 -6.78 3.46
C THR A 108 0.17 -6.39 4.92
N GLY A 109 1.03 -5.40 5.15
CA GLY A 109 1.35 -4.89 6.50
C GLY A 109 0.26 -4.02 7.12
N SER A 110 -0.61 -3.41 6.32
CA SER A 110 -1.57 -2.39 6.77
C SER A 110 -2.55 -2.90 7.85
N VAL A 111 -3.02 -4.14 7.74
CA VAL A 111 -3.97 -4.74 8.70
C VAL A 111 -3.30 -4.99 10.04
N VAL A 112 -2.05 -5.45 10.03
CA VAL A 112 -1.27 -5.72 11.25
C VAL A 112 -0.91 -4.41 11.95
N ALA A 113 -0.42 -3.44 11.19
CA ALA A 113 -0.05 -2.12 11.69
C ALA A 113 -1.24 -1.39 12.35
N ASN A 114 -2.45 -1.57 11.81
CA ASN A 114 -3.68 -0.95 12.32
C ASN A 114 -4.54 -1.91 13.16
N SER A 115 -3.95 -2.95 13.75
CA SER A 115 -4.67 -3.97 14.53
C SER A 115 -5.45 -3.38 15.71
N GLY A 116 -4.95 -2.32 16.35
CA GLY A 116 -5.64 -1.59 17.40
C GLY A 116 -6.94 -0.93 16.94
N LEU A 117 -6.96 -0.39 15.74
CA LEU A 117 -8.13 0.23 15.12
C LEU A 117 -9.16 -0.83 14.71
N VAL A 118 -8.69 -1.95 14.16
CA VAL A 118 -9.54 -3.08 13.74
C VAL A 118 -10.31 -3.71 14.91
N LYS A 119 -9.73 -3.69 16.11
CA LYS A 119 -10.35 -4.23 17.34
C LYS A 119 -11.37 -3.28 17.95
N LYS A 120 -11.22 -1.97 17.78
CA LYS A 120 -12.04 -0.95 18.47
C LYS A 120 -13.21 -0.44 17.63
N VAL A 121 -13.14 -0.52 16.33
CA VAL A 121 -14.13 0.05 15.41
C VAL A 121 -14.58 -0.98 14.40
N SER A 122 -15.90 -1.18 14.26
CA SER A 122 -16.48 -2.05 13.23
C SER A 122 -16.57 -1.30 11.89
N PHE A 123 -15.50 -1.37 11.09
CA PHE A 123 -15.47 -0.91 9.72
C PHE A 123 -14.96 -2.01 8.77
N PRO A 124 -15.21 -1.92 7.47
CA PRO A 124 -14.72 -2.89 6.49
C PRO A 124 -13.19 -2.92 6.50
N ARG A 125 -12.59 -4.07 6.85
CA ARG A 125 -11.13 -4.23 6.97
C ARG A 125 -10.41 -4.03 5.64
N GLU A 126 -11.13 -4.18 4.54
CA GLU A 126 -10.64 -3.98 3.18
C GLU A 126 -10.22 -2.52 2.90
N ILE A 127 -10.69 -1.56 3.68
CA ILE A 127 -10.33 -0.14 3.53
C ILE A 127 -8.85 0.09 3.85
N LEU A 128 -8.26 -0.66 4.79
CA LEU A 128 -6.87 -0.49 5.20
C LEU A 128 -5.86 -0.78 4.06
N PRO A 129 -5.90 -1.96 3.42
CA PRO A 129 -5.03 -2.22 2.27
C PRO A 129 -5.26 -1.25 1.12
N LEU A 130 -6.52 -0.88 0.87
CA LEU A 130 -6.85 0.08 -0.19
C LEU A 130 -6.31 1.48 0.10
N ALA A 131 -6.34 1.94 1.36
CA ALA A 131 -5.75 3.21 1.75
C ALA A 131 -4.23 3.21 1.60
N ALA A 132 -3.57 2.11 1.98
CA ALA A 132 -2.14 1.93 1.82
C ALA A 132 -1.73 1.99 0.34
N VAL A 133 -2.41 1.22 -0.52
CA VAL A 133 -2.17 1.27 -1.98
C VAL A 133 -2.52 2.64 -2.56
N GLY A 134 -3.61 3.27 -2.11
CA GLY A 134 -4.01 4.60 -2.54
C GLY A 134 -2.95 5.66 -2.26
N SER A 135 -2.29 5.61 -1.10
CA SER A 135 -1.18 6.51 -0.77
C SER A 135 0.04 6.29 -1.69
N MET A 136 0.34 5.03 -2.05
CA MET A 136 1.42 4.71 -2.99
C MET A 136 1.12 5.17 -4.42
N LEU A 137 -0.14 5.09 -4.85
CA LEU A 137 -0.57 5.64 -6.14
C LEU A 137 -0.37 7.15 -6.23
N VAL A 138 -0.72 7.90 -5.17
CA VAL A 138 -0.45 9.34 -5.12
C VAL A 138 1.05 9.61 -5.28
N HIS A 139 1.90 8.86 -4.59
CA HIS A 139 3.35 8.95 -4.74
C HIS A 139 3.81 8.68 -6.17
N PHE A 140 3.30 7.63 -6.77
CA PHE A 140 3.64 7.25 -8.15
C PHE A 140 3.30 8.37 -9.13
N PHE A 141 2.10 8.95 -9.04
CA PHE A 141 1.70 10.07 -9.91
C PHE A 141 2.58 11.31 -9.71
N LEU A 142 2.95 11.61 -8.48
CA LEU A 142 3.85 12.73 -8.20
C LEU A 142 5.26 12.50 -8.76
N GLN A 143 5.78 11.29 -8.62
CA GLN A 143 7.08 10.92 -9.20
C GLN A 143 7.04 10.88 -10.73
N SER A 144 5.95 10.37 -11.32
CA SER A 144 5.75 10.38 -12.77
C SER A 144 5.67 11.81 -13.34
N GLY A 145 5.05 12.76 -12.61
CA GLY A 145 4.97 14.14 -13.02
C GLY A 145 6.31 14.88 -13.06
N VAL A 146 7.33 14.35 -12.39
CA VAL A 146 8.71 14.89 -12.46
C VAL A 146 9.48 14.30 -13.65
N LEU A 147 9.05 13.15 -14.17
CA LEU A 147 9.67 12.48 -15.28
C LEU A 147 9.32 13.15 -16.63
N PHE A 148 8.15 13.79 -16.72
CA PHE A 148 7.62 14.47 -17.88
C PHE A 148 7.73 16.00 -17.76
#